data_63e576dcf1b0ec0e2f1fdfb100fb9e8e
#
_entry.id   63e576dcf1b0ec0e2f1fdfb100fb9e8e
#
_cell.length_a   1.000
_cell.length_b   1.000
_cell.length_c   1.000
_cell.angle_alpha   90.00
_cell.angle_beta   90.00
_cell.angle_gamma   90.00
#
_symmetry.space_group_name_H-M   'P 1'
#
loop_
_entity.id
_entity.type
_entity.pdbx_description
1 polymer ?
#
loop_
_entity_poly.entity_id
_entity_poly.type
_entity_poly.pdbx_seq_one_letter_code
_entity_poly.pdbx_strand_id
1 'polypeptide(L)'
;MISRIWHGWTTSADADAYEAILKSEVFAGIERRGIPGYRGTHLLRRELGAEVEFVTIMWFDSIAAVMAFAGEDYERAVVLPEPRKLLSRFDARSQHYQVVTDVRV
;
A
#
# COMPACT_ATOMS: atom_id res chain seq x y z
N MET A 1 1.11 -14.40 9.77
CA MET A 1 1.23 -13.02 9.25
C MET A 1 0.80 -12.96 7.80
N ILE A 2 0.09 -11.92 7.46
CA ILE A 2 -0.42 -11.69 6.10
C ILE A 2 0.30 -10.48 5.50
N SER A 3 0.75 -10.59 4.25
CA SER A 3 1.19 -9.44 3.47
C SER A 3 0.09 -9.03 2.50
N ARG A 4 -0.20 -7.73 2.45
CA ARG A 4 -1.13 -7.11 1.50
C ARG A 4 -0.31 -6.34 0.48
N ILE A 5 -0.40 -6.72 -0.79
CA ILE A 5 0.41 -6.15 -1.86
C ILE A 5 -0.48 -5.44 -2.87
N TRP A 6 -0.10 -4.21 -3.21
CA TRP A 6 -0.84 -3.39 -4.16
C TRP A 6 0.13 -2.63 -5.07
N HIS A 7 -0.27 -2.45 -6.32
CA HIS A 7 0.53 -1.76 -7.33
C HIS A 7 -0.20 -0.53 -7.85
N GLY A 8 0.54 0.59 -7.96
CA GLY A 8 0.07 1.80 -8.61
C GLY A 8 1.18 2.42 -9.44
N TRP A 9 0.82 3.22 -10.43
CA TRP A 9 1.77 3.85 -11.34
C TRP A 9 1.48 5.34 -11.46
N THR A 10 2.56 6.13 -11.54
CA THR A 10 2.48 7.56 -11.80
C THR A 10 3.24 7.87 -13.09
N THR A 11 3.05 9.08 -13.61
CA THR A 11 4.02 9.63 -14.55
C THR A 11 5.32 9.92 -13.82
N SER A 12 6.43 10.05 -14.56
CA SER A 12 7.70 10.44 -13.97
C SER A 12 7.61 11.80 -13.28
N ALA A 13 6.81 12.72 -13.84
CA ALA A 13 6.64 14.07 -13.30
C ALA A 13 5.95 14.08 -11.94
N ASP A 14 5.00 13.16 -11.71
CA ASP A 14 4.20 13.13 -10.49
C ASP A 14 4.74 12.19 -9.41
N ALA A 15 5.78 11.41 -9.73
CA ALA A 15 6.27 10.35 -8.85
C ALA A 15 6.73 10.87 -7.47
N ASP A 16 7.51 11.94 -7.46
CA ASP A 16 8.04 12.48 -6.18
C ASP A 16 6.92 13.05 -5.32
N ALA A 17 5.95 13.72 -5.93
CA ALA A 17 4.79 14.24 -5.20
C ALA A 17 3.94 13.12 -4.61
N TYR A 18 3.75 12.03 -5.38
CA TYR A 18 3.00 10.88 -4.90
C TYR A 18 3.71 10.22 -3.71
N GLU A 19 5.01 9.99 -3.83
CA GLU A 19 5.81 9.42 -2.73
C GLU A 19 5.71 10.29 -1.48
N ALA A 20 5.84 11.61 -1.63
CA ALA A 20 5.77 12.54 -0.51
C ALA A 20 4.43 12.49 0.21
N ILE A 21 3.32 12.47 -0.53
CA ILE A 21 1.98 12.45 0.09
C ILE A 21 1.70 11.12 0.79
N LEU A 22 2.19 10.00 0.26
CA LEU A 22 2.06 8.71 0.94
C LEU A 22 2.82 8.72 2.27
N LYS A 23 4.06 9.20 2.27
CA LYS A 23 4.91 9.19 3.47
C LYS A 23 4.40 10.14 4.54
N SER A 24 4.01 11.36 4.15
CA SER A 24 3.66 12.41 5.12
C SER A 24 2.20 12.35 5.60
N GLU A 25 1.28 11.84 4.79
CA GLU A 25 -0.14 11.89 5.11
C GLU A 25 -0.81 10.53 5.17
N VAL A 26 -0.65 9.71 4.14
CA VAL A 26 -1.39 8.44 4.05
C VAL A 26 -0.92 7.45 5.10
N PHE A 27 0.37 7.16 5.16
CA PHE A 27 0.90 6.18 6.11
C PHE A 27 0.82 6.68 7.54
N ALA A 28 1.07 7.97 7.77
CA ALA A 28 0.89 8.57 9.08
C ALA A 28 -0.57 8.48 9.55
N GLY A 29 -1.52 8.68 8.65
CA GLY A 29 -2.94 8.54 8.93
C GLY A 29 -3.33 7.12 9.30
N ILE A 30 -2.77 6.12 8.61
CA ILE A 30 -3.00 4.71 8.93
C ILE A 30 -2.46 4.37 10.32
N GLU A 31 -1.25 4.81 10.65
CA GLU A 31 -0.68 4.62 11.99
C GLU A 31 -1.58 5.19 13.08
N ARG A 32 -2.09 6.41 12.86
CA ARG A 32 -2.96 7.07 13.85
C ARG A 32 -4.28 6.34 14.09
N ARG A 33 -4.73 5.51 13.14
CA ARG A 33 -5.94 4.69 13.32
C ARG A 33 -5.78 3.64 14.42
N GLY A 34 -4.55 3.25 14.75
CA GLY A 34 -4.29 2.26 15.78
C GLY A 34 -4.93 0.91 15.50
N ILE A 35 -4.86 0.44 14.24
CA ILE A 35 -5.51 -0.81 13.83
C ILE A 35 -4.84 -2.00 14.51
N PRO A 36 -5.59 -2.79 15.33
CA PRO A 36 -5.02 -3.97 15.94
C PRO A 36 -4.53 -4.96 14.88
N GLY A 37 -3.29 -5.44 15.05
CA GLY A 37 -2.70 -6.41 14.13
C GLY A 37 -2.03 -5.81 12.90
N TYR A 38 -2.09 -4.49 12.70
CA TYR A 38 -1.29 -3.83 11.66
C TYR A 38 0.16 -3.72 12.12
N ARG A 39 1.10 -4.19 11.31
CA ARG A 39 2.52 -4.29 11.67
C ARG A 39 3.45 -3.37 10.89
N GLY A 40 2.95 -2.64 9.93
CA GLY A 40 3.75 -1.67 9.19
C GLY A 40 3.60 -1.78 7.69
N THR A 41 4.33 -0.92 6.98
CA THR A 41 4.21 -0.77 5.54
C THR A 41 5.59 -0.57 4.93
N HIS A 42 5.82 -1.20 3.77
CA HIS A 42 6.93 -0.89 2.89
C HIS A 42 6.39 -0.26 1.63
N LEU A 43 7.02 0.83 1.19
CA LEU A 43 6.76 1.44 -0.10
C LEU A 43 7.97 1.18 -0.98
N LEU A 44 7.75 0.52 -2.11
CA LEU A 44 8.78 0.23 -3.10
C LEU A 44 8.55 1.09 -4.33
N ARG A 45 9.63 1.46 -5.00
CA ARG A 45 9.56 2.33 -6.17
C ARG A 45 10.49 1.80 -7.25
N ARG A 46 10.02 1.80 -8.51
CA ARG A 46 10.83 1.39 -9.66
C ARG A 46 10.58 2.33 -10.84
N GLU A 47 11.67 2.86 -11.39
CA GLU A 47 11.60 3.71 -12.59
C GLU A 47 11.39 2.84 -13.83
N LEU A 48 10.40 3.20 -14.67
CA LEU A 48 10.06 2.49 -15.90
C LEU A 48 10.08 3.42 -17.12
N GLY A 49 10.93 4.43 -17.11
CA GLY A 49 10.98 5.42 -18.19
C GLY A 49 9.94 6.51 -17.97
N ALA A 50 8.88 6.50 -18.79
CA ALA A 50 7.81 7.51 -18.67
C ALA A 50 6.91 7.33 -17.45
N GLU A 51 6.90 6.14 -16.87
CA GLU A 51 6.14 5.84 -15.65
C GLU A 51 7.05 5.42 -14.51
N VAL A 52 6.54 5.57 -13.29
CA VAL A 52 7.16 5.03 -12.08
C VAL A 52 6.16 4.09 -11.42
N GLU A 53 6.59 2.88 -11.13
CA GLU A 53 5.80 1.90 -10.42
C GLU A 53 6.02 2.02 -8.92
N PHE A 54 4.93 2.05 -8.17
CA PHE A 54 4.96 1.98 -6.72
C PHE A 54 4.29 0.70 -6.25
N VAL A 55 4.95 -0.03 -5.36
CA VAL A 55 4.39 -1.22 -4.73
C VAL A 55 4.28 -0.94 -3.24
N THR A 56 3.09 -1.10 -2.70
CA THR A 56 2.86 -0.99 -1.26
C THR A 56 2.71 -2.39 -0.68
N ILE A 57 3.51 -2.71 0.32
CA ILE A 57 3.40 -3.96 1.06
C ILE A 57 3.03 -3.61 2.50
N MET A 58 1.85 -4.02 2.92
CA MET A 58 1.39 -3.83 4.30
C MET A 58 1.36 -5.17 5.02
N TRP A 59 1.77 -5.18 6.28
CA TRP A 59 1.90 -6.38 7.09
C TRP A 59 0.83 -6.41 8.18
N PHE A 60 0.10 -7.52 8.28
CA PHE A 60 -0.97 -7.70 9.24
C PHE A 60 -0.84 -9.07 9.92
N ASP A 61 -1.31 -9.17 11.17
CA ASP A 61 -1.30 -10.44 11.89
C ASP A 61 -2.27 -11.47 11.30
N SER A 62 -3.37 -11.00 10.69
CA SER A 62 -4.45 -11.87 10.23
C SER A 62 -5.30 -11.17 9.16
N ILE A 63 -6.16 -11.93 8.50
CA ILE A 63 -7.17 -11.39 7.59
C ILE A 63 -8.16 -10.50 8.35
N ALA A 64 -8.49 -10.83 9.59
CA ALA A 64 -9.37 -9.99 10.40
C ALA A 64 -8.78 -8.58 10.59
N ALA A 65 -7.45 -8.48 10.77
CA ALA A 65 -6.77 -7.20 10.84
C ALA A 65 -6.81 -6.46 9.51
N VAL A 66 -6.66 -7.17 8.38
CA VAL A 66 -6.82 -6.58 7.05
C VAL A 66 -8.23 -6.01 6.89
N MET A 67 -9.26 -6.73 7.31
CA MET A 67 -10.65 -6.27 7.25
C MET A 67 -10.89 -5.05 8.13
N ALA A 68 -10.24 -4.96 9.27
CA ALA A 68 -10.30 -3.76 10.12
C ALA A 68 -9.73 -2.53 9.41
N PHE A 69 -8.76 -2.71 8.53
CA PHE A 69 -8.20 -1.65 7.70
C PHE A 69 -9.08 -1.36 6.48
N ALA A 70 -9.44 -2.38 5.71
CA ALA A 70 -9.99 -2.23 4.36
C ALA A 70 -11.50 -2.52 4.24
N GLY A 71 -12.13 -3.04 5.28
CA GLY A 71 -13.54 -3.40 5.26
C GLY A 71 -13.78 -4.85 4.84
N GLU A 72 -15.06 -5.23 4.68
CA GLU A 72 -15.43 -6.61 4.36
C GLU A 72 -14.92 -7.06 3.00
N ASP A 73 -15.04 -6.20 1.98
CA ASP A 73 -14.42 -6.46 0.66
C ASP A 73 -12.95 -6.07 0.73
N TYR A 74 -12.20 -6.80 1.53
CA TYR A 74 -10.85 -6.41 1.94
C TYR A 74 -9.83 -6.41 0.80
N GLU A 75 -10.09 -7.08 -0.30
CA GLU A 75 -9.20 -7.04 -1.47
C GLU A 75 -9.33 -5.75 -2.25
N ARG A 76 -10.43 -5.04 -2.11
CA ARG A 76 -10.62 -3.78 -2.80
C ARG A 76 -9.55 -2.78 -2.40
N ALA A 77 -8.96 -2.11 -3.39
CA ALA A 77 -7.92 -1.11 -3.15
C ALA A 77 -8.46 0.04 -2.32
N VAL A 78 -7.66 0.49 -1.35
CA VAL A 78 -7.97 1.67 -0.53
C VAL A 78 -7.13 2.81 -1.08
N VAL A 79 -7.73 3.64 -1.94
CA VAL A 79 -7.05 4.76 -2.60
C VAL A 79 -7.75 6.05 -2.24
N LEU A 80 -7.07 6.89 -1.47
CA LEU A 80 -7.61 8.17 -1.03
C LEU A 80 -7.65 9.16 -2.20
N PRO A 81 -8.58 10.16 -2.16
CA PRO A 81 -8.76 11.08 -3.29
C PRO A 81 -7.51 11.86 -3.69
N GLU A 82 -6.76 12.38 -2.73
CA GLU A 82 -5.60 13.22 -3.05
C GLU A 82 -4.47 12.45 -3.76
N PRO A 83 -3.95 11.32 -3.20
CA PRO A 83 -2.94 10.55 -3.93
C PRO A 83 -3.49 9.96 -5.23
N ARG A 84 -4.79 9.65 -5.30
CA ARG A 84 -5.40 9.11 -6.51
C ARG A 84 -5.23 10.03 -7.73
N LYS A 85 -5.25 11.33 -7.51
CA LYS A 85 -5.08 12.32 -8.59
C LYS A 85 -3.72 12.24 -9.27
N LEU A 86 -2.73 11.71 -8.57
CA LEU A 86 -1.36 11.58 -9.09
C LEU A 86 -1.11 10.23 -9.75
N LEU A 87 -2.03 9.27 -9.61
CA LEU A 87 -1.89 7.95 -10.22
C LEU A 87 -2.37 7.98 -11.67
N SER A 88 -1.55 7.47 -12.59
CA SER A 88 -1.95 7.29 -13.99
C SER A 88 -2.81 6.03 -14.14
N ARG A 89 -2.55 5.01 -13.34
CA ARG A 89 -3.32 3.77 -13.23
C ARG A 89 -2.98 3.05 -11.94
N PHE A 90 -3.81 2.14 -11.51
CA PHE A 90 -3.56 1.34 -10.31
C PHE A 90 -4.42 0.08 -10.33
N ASP A 91 -3.99 -0.93 -9.57
CA ASP A 91 -4.77 -2.15 -9.41
C ASP A 91 -6.02 -1.87 -8.57
N ALA A 92 -7.16 -2.32 -9.06
CA ALA A 92 -8.43 -2.16 -8.34
C ALA A 92 -8.50 -3.04 -7.09
N ARG A 93 -7.68 -4.10 -7.03
CA ARG A 93 -7.68 -5.06 -5.93
C ARG A 93 -6.25 -5.30 -5.47
N SER A 94 -6.10 -5.53 -4.16
CA SER A 94 -4.83 -5.93 -3.55
C SER A 94 -4.79 -7.45 -3.43
N GLN A 95 -3.58 -8.03 -3.49
CA GLN A 95 -3.38 -9.45 -3.25
C GLN A 95 -2.90 -9.67 -1.82
N HIS A 96 -3.38 -10.76 -1.21
CA HIS A 96 -3.01 -11.12 0.16
C HIS A 96 -2.31 -12.46 0.14
N TYR A 97 -1.17 -12.52 0.83
CA TYR A 97 -0.35 -13.72 0.91
C TYR A 97 -0.08 -14.07 2.37
N GLN A 98 -0.14 -15.35 2.68
CA GLN A 98 0.31 -15.85 3.97
C GLN A 98 1.84 -15.90 3.96
N VAL A 99 2.48 -15.32 4.97
CA VAL A 99 3.92 -15.46 5.13
C VAL A 99 4.21 -16.87 5.60
N VAL A 100 4.87 -17.66 4.77
CA VAL A 100 5.15 -19.08 5.04
C VAL A 100 6.44 -19.24 5.82
N THR A 101 7.43 -18.39 5.53
CA THR A 101 8.71 -18.44 6.22
C THR A 101 9.32 -17.04 6.26
N ASP A 102 10.09 -16.77 7.30
CA ASP A 102 10.79 -15.51 7.49
C ASP A 102 12.23 -15.85 7.88
N VAL A 103 13.13 -15.84 6.89
CA VAL A 103 14.55 -16.14 7.09
C VAL A 103 15.32 -14.83 7.07
N ARG A 104 16.09 -14.59 8.14
CA ARG A 104 16.92 -13.39 8.27
C ARG A 104 18.39 -13.80 8.39
N VAL A 105 19.24 -13.05 7.72
CA VAL A 105 20.69 -13.29 7.74
C VAL A 105 21.43 -12.10 8.32
#